data_b7aad5e0de3445f609e915a120319152
#
_entry.id   b7aad5e0de3445f609e915a120319152
#
_cell.length_a   1.000
_cell.length_b   1.000
_cell.length_c   1.000
_cell.angle_alpha   90.00
_cell.angle_beta   90.00
_cell.angle_gamma   90.00
#
_symmetry.space_group_name_H-M   'P 1'
#
loop_
_entity.id
_entity.type
_entity.pdbx_description
1 polymer ?
#
loop_
_entity_poly.entity_id
_entity_poly.type
_entity_poly.pdbx_seq_one_letter_code
_entity_poly.pdbx_strand_id
1 'polypeptide(L)'
;MAFLSNLDISVSGMIAERARMDVIAQNVANADTTRTAKGGPYVRQNVVFTENRTYRRAPDVSLTSIEFATVLGKRLEEYRGLAGRGRTQTFEGVLLTEVVEDQTPPTPVYDPTHPDADEDGYYYLPNVDVAEEEIDMLAATQSYSANLTIFNSLKSIANKALTIGKQ
;
A
#
# COMPACT_ATOMS: atom_id res chain seq x y z
N MET A 1 15.99 -16.47 5.22
CA MET A 1 15.61 -15.08 4.86
C MET A 1 14.14 -14.96 4.45
N ALA A 2 13.50 -15.97 3.88
CA ALA A 2 12.07 -15.91 3.50
C ALA A 2 11.09 -15.62 4.65
N PHE A 3 11.41 -16.04 5.87
CA PHE A 3 10.54 -15.83 7.03
C PHE A 3 10.42 -14.36 7.44
N LEU A 4 11.54 -13.62 7.49
CA LEU A 4 11.53 -12.19 7.82
C LEU A 4 10.82 -11.38 6.72
N SER A 5 11.01 -11.76 5.45
CA SER A 5 10.29 -11.14 4.33
C SER A 5 8.77 -11.28 4.45
N ASN A 6 8.25 -12.42 4.93
CA ASN A 6 6.82 -12.60 5.14
C ASN A 6 6.26 -11.72 6.27
N LEU A 7 7.06 -11.46 7.31
CA LEU A 7 6.70 -10.49 8.36
C LEU A 7 6.65 -9.07 7.79
N ASP A 8 7.65 -8.68 7.00
CA ASP A 8 7.71 -7.34 6.38
C ASP A 8 6.52 -7.11 5.43
N ILE A 9 6.10 -8.13 4.67
CA ILE A 9 4.91 -8.06 3.81
C ILE A 9 3.65 -7.79 4.65
N SER A 10 3.46 -8.53 5.76
CA SER A 10 2.29 -8.33 6.62
C SER A 10 2.30 -6.95 7.29
N VAL A 11 3.47 -6.46 7.70
CA VAL A 11 3.63 -5.11 8.28
C VAL A 11 3.32 -4.04 7.25
N SER A 12 3.82 -4.18 6.01
CA SER A 12 3.53 -3.22 4.94
C SER A 12 2.04 -3.13 4.63
N GLY A 13 1.33 -4.27 4.65
CA GLY A 13 -0.13 -4.32 4.52
C GLY A 13 -0.85 -3.59 5.65
N MET A 14 -0.41 -3.77 6.90
CA MET A 14 -0.98 -3.03 8.04
C MET A 14 -0.74 -1.52 7.93
N ILE A 15 0.44 -1.09 7.50
CA ILE A 15 0.76 0.34 7.31
C ILE A 15 -0.11 0.94 6.20
N ALA A 16 -0.29 0.21 5.10
CA ALA A 16 -1.12 0.63 3.99
C ALA A 16 -2.59 0.82 4.41
N GLU A 17 -3.18 -0.19 5.09
CA GLU A 17 -4.57 -0.09 5.54
C GLU A 17 -4.77 0.98 6.61
N ARG A 18 -3.78 1.23 7.46
CA ARG A 18 -3.83 2.34 8.41
C ARG A 18 -3.87 3.69 7.69
N ALA A 19 -3.00 3.88 6.68
CA ALA A 19 -3.02 5.11 5.89
C ALA A 19 -4.35 5.29 5.15
N ARG A 20 -4.96 4.19 4.67
CA ARG A 20 -6.31 4.23 4.09
C ARG A 20 -7.36 4.68 5.11
N MET A 21 -7.36 4.11 6.30
CA MET A 21 -8.26 4.53 7.38
C MET A 21 -8.09 6.00 7.76
N ASP A 22 -6.85 6.51 7.79
CA ASP A 22 -6.56 7.91 8.10
C ASP A 22 -7.16 8.85 7.03
N VAL A 23 -7.09 8.48 5.74
CA VAL A 23 -7.67 9.26 4.63
C VAL A 23 -9.20 9.20 4.67
N ILE A 24 -9.80 8.03 4.89
CA ILE A 24 -11.25 7.88 5.05
C ILE A 24 -11.76 8.74 6.21
N ALA A 25 -11.07 8.72 7.35
CA ALA A 25 -11.43 9.56 8.50
C ALA A 25 -11.36 11.06 8.16
N GLN A 26 -10.40 11.49 7.33
CA GLN A 26 -10.34 12.87 6.83
C GLN A 26 -11.51 13.20 5.90
N ASN A 27 -11.89 12.28 5.00
CA ASN A 27 -13.04 12.46 4.12
C ASN A 27 -14.32 12.65 4.94
N VAL A 28 -14.58 11.76 5.90
CA VAL A 28 -15.76 11.81 6.78
C VAL A 28 -15.77 13.11 7.61
N ALA A 29 -14.61 13.48 8.19
CA ALA A 29 -14.53 14.71 9.00
C ALA A 29 -14.77 16.00 8.20
N ASN A 30 -14.57 15.96 6.88
CA ASN A 30 -14.76 17.10 5.98
C ASN A 30 -15.97 16.96 5.05
N ALA A 31 -16.85 15.98 5.29
CA ALA A 31 -18.02 15.75 4.43
C ALA A 31 -18.95 16.98 4.30
N ASP A 32 -18.98 17.84 5.31
CA ASP A 32 -19.80 19.07 5.33
C ASP A 32 -18.97 20.35 5.13
N THR A 33 -17.68 20.24 4.80
CA THR A 33 -16.80 21.41 4.66
C THR A 33 -16.99 22.09 3.30
N THR A 34 -17.75 23.16 3.29
CA THR A 34 -18.09 23.97 2.10
C THR A 34 -16.95 24.89 1.64
N ARG A 35 -16.02 25.23 2.55
CA ARG A 35 -14.92 26.16 2.24
C ARG A 35 -13.61 25.73 2.89
N THR A 36 -12.62 25.48 2.05
CA THR A 36 -11.25 25.14 2.45
C THR A 36 -10.32 26.36 2.34
N ALA A 37 -9.10 26.25 2.89
CA ALA A 37 -8.06 27.28 2.74
C ALA A 37 -7.63 27.51 1.27
N LYS A 38 -7.82 26.53 0.39
CA LYS A 38 -7.57 26.63 -1.06
C LYS A 38 -8.70 27.36 -1.80
N GLY A 39 -9.83 27.62 -1.14
CA GLY A 39 -11.09 28.06 -1.73
C GLY A 39 -11.93 26.88 -2.24
N GLY A 40 -13.27 27.03 -2.17
CA GLY A 40 -14.20 25.96 -2.56
C GLY A 40 -14.35 24.83 -1.54
N PRO A 41 -15.24 23.84 -1.82
CA PRO A 41 -15.52 22.73 -0.92
C PRO A 41 -14.31 21.78 -0.78
N TYR A 42 -14.36 20.92 0.22
CA TYR A 42 -13.42 19.83 0.35
C TYR A 42 -13.56 18.85 -0.83
N VAL A 43 -12.46 18.28 -1.29
CA VAL A 43 -12.44 17.29 -2.34
C VAL A 43 -12.05 15.93 -1.74
N ARG A 44 -12.86 14.90 -2.00
CA ARG A 44 -12.61 13.52 -1.55
C ARG A 44 -11.22 13.07 -1.94
N GLN A 45 -10.52 12.40 -1.04
CA GLN A 45 -9.18 11.86 -1.27
C GLN A 45 -9.22 10.34 -1.30
N ASN A 46 -8.49 9.77 -2.24
CA ASN A 46 -8.31 8.34 -2.40
C ASN A 46 -6.84 7.94 -2.30
N VAL A 47 -6.59 6.78 -1.73
CA VAL A 47 -5.23 6.24 -1.54
C VAL A 47 -4.88 5.30 -2.69
N VAL A 48 -3.73 5.51 -3.32
CA VAL A 48 -3.21 4.64 -4.37
C VAL A 48 -2.06 3.79 -3.81
N PHE A 49 -2.22 2.48 -3.91
CA PHE A 49 -1.21 1.51 -3.50
C PHE A 49 -0.53 0.90 -4.72
N THR A 50 0.75 0.65 -4.59
CA THR A 50 1.53 -0.12 -5.55
C THR A 50 2.27 -1.26 -4.85
N GLU A 51 2.60 -2.28 -5.61
CA GLU A 51 3.47 -3.33 -5.11
C GLU A 51 4.89 -2.80 -4.89
N ASN A 52 5.46 -3.11 -3.74
CA ASN A 52 6.87 -2.84 -3.48
C ASN A 52 7.71 -3.98 -4.08
N ARG A 53 8.39 -3.70 -5.19
CA ARG A 53 9.27 -4.66 -5.89
C ARG A 53 10.71 -4.23 -5.74
N THR A 54 11.50 -4.99 -5.01
CA THR A 54 12.95 -4.81 -4.99
C THR A 54 13.61 -5.78 -5.96
N TYR A 55 14.34 -5.24 -6.93
CA TYR A 55 15.15 -6.03 -7.85
C TYR A 55 16.53 -6.22 -7.24
N ARG A 56 16.79 -7.36 -6.61
CA ARG A 56 18.15 -7.73 -6.24
C ARG A 56 18.86 -8.28 -7.46
N ARG A 57 19.95 -7.63 -7.85
CA ARG A 57 20.91 -8.21 -8.78
C ARG A 57 21.50 -9.45 -8.10
N ALA A 58 21.43 -10.60 -8.77
CA ALA A 58 22.16 -11.77 -8.28
C ALA A 58 23.62 -11.35 -8.04
N PRO A 59 24.24 -11.70 -6.91
CA PRO A 59 25.64 -11.40 -6.68
C PRO A 59 26.45 -11.90 -7.89
N ASP A 60 27.27 -11.02 -8.47
CA ASP A 60 28.27 -11.42 -9.45
C ASP A 60 29.19 -12.42 -8.71
N VAL A 61 28.96 -13.69 -8.94
CA VAL A 61 29.86 -14.73 -8.47
C VAL A 61 31.07 -14.63 -9.38
N SER A 62 32.03 -13.80 -8.99
CA SER A 62 33.36 -13.82 -9.59
C SER A 62 34.01 -15.15 -9.22
N LEU A 63 33.86 -16.13 -10.09
CA LEU A 63 34.60 -17.40 -10.03
C LEU A 63 36.03 -17.12 -10.52
N THR A 64 36.82 -16.44 -9.71
CA THR A 64 38.27 -16.35 -9.91
C THR A 64 38.89 -17.65 -9.41
N SER A 65 39.45 -18.37 -10.36
CA SER A 65 40.23 -19.59 -10.19
C SER A 65 39.45 -20.88 -9.94
N ILE A 66 39.39 -21.70 -10.97
CA ILE A 66 39.56 -23.14 -11.03
C ILE A 66 39.00 -23.63 -12.40
N GLU A 67 39.73 -24.43 -13.14
CA GLU A 67 39.35 -24.98 -14.46
C GLU A 67 37.98 -25.71 -14.48
N PHE A 68 37.55 -26.27 -13.38
CA PHE A 68 36.22 -26.87 -13.21
C PHE A 68 35.11 -25.81 -13.24
N ALA A 69 35.35 -24.63 -12.68
CA ALA A 69 34.42 -23.51 -12.70
C ALA A 69 34.23 -22.97 -14.12
N THR A 70 35.20 -23.05 -15.00
CA THR A 70 35.08 -22.58 -16.39
C THR A 70 34.19 -23.48 -17.24
N VAL A 71 34.25 -24.80 -17.06
CA VAL A 71 33.39 -25.74 -17.77
C VAL A 71 31.96 -25.71 -17.22
N LEU A 72 31.80 -25.63 -15.91
CA LEU A 72 30.50 -25.48 -15.27
C LEU A 72 29.90 -24.10 -15.57
N GLY A 73 30.75 -23.06 -15.62
CA GLY A 73 30.35 -21.69 -15.98
C GLY A 73 29.83 -21.58 -17.40
N LYS A 74 30.49 -22.20 -18.39
CA LYS A 74 30.00 -22.25 -19.78
C LYS A 74 28.64 -22.96 -19.90
N ARG A 75 28.47 -24.07 -19.19
CA ARG A 75 27.19 -24.79 -19.17
C ARG A 75 26.09 -24.01 -18.44
N LEU A 76 26.42 -23.31 -17.35
CA LEU A 76 25.50 -22.42 -16.63
C LEU A 76 25.16 -21.17 -17.44
N GLU A 77 26.11 -20.62 -18.23
CA GLU A 77 25.81 -19.51 -19.14
C GLU A 77 24.90 -19.91 -20.30
N GLU A 78 25.05 -21.14 -20.80
CA GLU A 78 24.14 -21.69 -21.80
C GLU A 78 22.71 -21.84 -21.25
N TYR A 79 22.56 -22.28 -19.99
CA TYR A 79 21.30 -22.30 -19.27
C TYR A 79 20.82 -20.88 -18.86
N ARG A 80 21.72 -19.95 -18.57
CA ARG A 80 21.45 -18.54 -18.28
C ARG A 80 20.99 -17.75 -19.49
N GLY A 81 21.45 -18.12 -20.67
CA GLY A 81 20.97 -17.54 -21.93
C GLY A 81 19.51 -17.89 -22.22
N LEU A 82 19.00 -19.03 -21.69
CA LEU A 82 17.61 -19.44 -21.79
C LEU A 82 16.71 -18.90 -20.67
N ALA A 83 17.29 -18.64 -19.49
CA ALA A 83 16.61 -18.03 -18.35
C ALA A 83 17.05 -16.57 -18.25
N GLY A 84 16.48 -15.67 -19.07
CA GLY A 84 16.88 -14.27 -19.13
C GLY A 84 17.40 -13.72 -17.80
N ARG A 85 18.54 -13.04 -17.83
CA ARG A 85 19.34 -12.44 -16.75
C ARG A 85 18.61 -12.44 -15.41
N GLY A 86 18.98 -13.33 -14.50
CA GLY A 86 18.28 -13.61 -13.25
C GLY A 86 18.21 -12.40 -12.33
N ARG A 87 17.25 -11.53 -12.60
CA ARG A 87 16.74 -10.57 -11.63
C ARG A 87 15.80 -11.36 -10.72
N THR A 88 16.27 -11.72 -9.55
CA THR A 88 15.37 -12.26 -8.53
C THR A 88 14.47 -11.11 -8.08
N GLN A 89 13.21 -11.13 -8.50
CA GLN A 89 12.18 -10.25 -7.97
C GLN A 89 11.87 -10.70 -6.55
N THR A 90 12.12 -9.86 -5.59
CA THR A 90 11.61 -10.03 -4.23
C THR A 90 10.42 -9.09 -4.06
N PHE A 91 9.28 -9.64 -3.72
CA PHE A 91 8.10 -8.86 -3.33
C PHE A 91 8.28 -8.48 -1.87
N GLU A 92 8.28 -7.19 -1.58
CA GLU A 92 8.46 -6.64 -0.23
C GLU A 92 7.15 -6.06 0.33
N GLY A 93 6.02 -6.40 -0.28
CA GLY A 93 4.69 -6.02 0.17
C GLY A 93 4.08 -4.86 -0.60
N VAL A 94 3.38 -3.95 0.10
CA VAL A 94 2.63 -2.84 -0.45
C VAL A 94 3.27 -1.52 -0.07
N LEU A 95 3.28 -0.57 -0.99
CA LEU A 95 3.73 0.81 -0.77
C LEU A 95 2.59 1.77 -1.06
N LEU A 96 2.35 2.72 -0.15
CA LEU A 96 1.55 3.90 -0.42
C LEU A 96 2.33 4.80 -1.38
N THR A 97 1.79 5.01 -2.57
CA THR A 97 2.46 5.79 -3.61
C THR A 97 1.98 7.23 -3.60
N GLU A 98 0.67 7.42 -3.51
CA GLU A 98 0.06 8.73 -3.68
C GLU A 98 -1.31 8.79 -3.00
N VAL A 99 -1.70 9.99 -2.60
CA VAL A 99 -3.08 10.35 -2.24
C VAL A 99 -3.61 11.24 -3.34
N VAL A 100 -4.66 10.80 -4.03
CA VAL A 100 -5.21 11.45 -5.21
C VAL A 100 -6.56 12.06 -4.87
N GLU A 101 -6.81 13.30 -5.32
CA GLU A 101 -8.10 13.96 -5.21
C GLU A 101 -9.07 13.37 -6.25
N ASP A 102 -10.29 13.06 -5.81
CA ASP A 102 -11.37 12.57 -6.69
C ASP A 102 -11.86 13.71 -7.58
N GLN A 103 -11.94 13.46 -8.90
CA GLN A 103 -12.33 14.46 -9.89
C GLN A 103 -13.86 14.58 -10.04
N THR A 104 -14.63 13.83 -9.25
CA THR A 104 -16.09 13.93 -9.26
C THR A 104 -16.53 15.33 -8.80
N PRO A 105 -17.41 16.01 -9.53
CA PRO A 105 -17.83 17.37 -9.19
C PRO A 105 -18.57 17.39 -7.86
N PRO A 106 -18.44 18.50 -7.09
CA PRO A 106 -19.16 18.69 -5.84
C PRO A 106 -20.67 18.83 -6.09
N THR A 107 -21.46 18.56 -5.07
CA THR A 107 -22.92 18.59 -5.15
C THR A 107 -23.43 20.00 -4.90
N PRO A 108 -24.11 20.67 -5.86
CA PRO A 108 -24.69 21.99 -5.65
C PRO A 108 -25.96 21.89 -4.80
N VAL A 109 -26.09 22.78 -3.83
CA VAL A 109 -27.27 22.93 -2.97
C VAL A 109 -27.76 24.38 -3.04
N TYR A 110 -29.06 24.59 -3.28
CA TYR A 110 -29.65 25.90 -3.34
C TYR A 110 -30.07 26.36 -1.94
N ASP A 111 -29.36 27.33 -1.39
CA ASP A 111 -29.70 28.03 -0.17
C ASP A 111 -29.07 29.46 -0.21
N PRO A 112 -29.83 30.48 -0.61
CA PRO A 112 -29.33 31.85 -0.71
C PRO A 112 -29.01 32.49 0.65
N THR A 113 -29.37 31.85 1.76
CA THR A 113 -29.08 32.34 3.11
C THR A 113 -27.74 31.81 3.65
N HIS A 114 -27.16 30.86 2.97
CA HIS A 114 -25.88 30.24 3.38
C HIS A 114 -24.70 31.22 3.20
N PRO A 115 -23.78 31.34 4.18
CA PRO A 115 -22.67 32.30 4.11
C PRO A 115 -21.69 32.06 2.95
N ASP A 116 -21.63 30.83 2.40
CA ASP A 116 -20.78 30.47 1.28
C ASP A 116 -21.56 30.32 -0.05
N ALA A 117 -22.83 30.84 -0.09
CA ALA A 117 -23.60 30.86 -1.33
C ALA A 117 -22.97 31.81 -2.36
N ASP A 118 -23.01 31.41 -3.63
CA ASP A 118 -22.61 32.25 -4.77
C ASP A 118 -23.68 33.27 -5.12
N GLU A 119 -23.46 34.05 -6.19
CA GLU A 119 -24.39 35.11 -6.65
C GLU A 119 -25.75 34.54 -7.12
N ASP A 120 -25.78 33.26 -7.51
CA ASP A 120 -26.98 32.55 -7.94
C ASP A 120 -27.71 31.85 -6.76
N GLY A 121 -27.17 31.92 -5.55
CA GLY A 121 -27.72 31.34 -4.33
C GLY A 121 -27.41 29.86 -4.14
N TYR A 122 -26.39 29.33 -4.79
CA TYR A 122 -25.92 27.97 -4.60
C TYR A 122 -24.65 27.92 -3.76
N TYR A 123 -24.53 26.91 -2.90
CA TYR A 123 -23.28 26.51 -2.30
C TYR A 123 -22.98 25.04 -2.66
N TYR A 124 -21.73 24.64 -2.51
CA TYR A 124 -21.27 23.33 -2.97
C TYR A 124 -20.83 22.47 -1.79
N LEU A 125 -21.44 21.29 -1.68
CA LEU A 125 -21.02 20.26 -0.74
C LEU A 125 -19.92 19.38 -1.35
N PRO A 126 -19.00 18.85 -0.53
CA PRO A 126 -18.01 17.87 -0.95
C PRO A 126 -18.64 16.66 -1.65
N ASN A 127 -17.89 16.04 -2.54
CA ASN A 127 -18.23 14.77 -3.20
C ASN A 127 -17.98 13.56 -2.29
N VAL A 128 -18.32 13.65 -1.01
CA VAL A 128 -18.10 12.60 0.01
C VAL A 128 -19.44 11.99 0.39
N ASP A 129 -19.59 10.68 0.17
CA ASP A 129 -20.70 9.90 0.72
C ASP A 129 -20.24 9.22 2.01
N VAL A 130 -20.76 9.71 3.15
CA VAL A 130 -20.39 9.20 4.47
C VAL A 130 -20.70 7.70 4.62
N ALA A 131 -21.79 7.21 4.03
CA ALA A 131 -22.15 5.79 4.12
C ALA A 131 -21.16 4.90 3.33
N GLU A 132 -20.69 5.36 2.16
CA GLU A 132 -19.66 4.69 1.39
C GLU A 132 -18.32 4.68 2.15
N GLU A 133 -17.92 5.81 2.74
CA GLU A 133 -16.71 5.93 3.55
C GLU A 133 -16.74 5.02 4.81
N GLU A 134 -17.91 4.87 5.45
CA GLU A 134 -18.06 3.96 6.59
C GLU A 134 -17.88 2.49 6.19
N ILE A 135 -18.40 2.09 5.02
CA ILE A 135 -18.19 0.75 4.47
C ILE A 135 -16.71 0.52 4.14
N ASP A 136 -16.07 1.50 3.54
CA ASP A 136 -14.63 1.45 3.22
C ASP A 136 -13.77 1.39 4.49
N MET A 137 -14.13 2.12 5.54
CA MET A 137 -13.48 2.05 6.85
C MET A 137 -13.60 0.64 7.47
N LEU A 138 -14.77 0.03 7.37
CA LEU A 138 -14.98 -1.34 7.85
C LEU A 138 -14.12 -2.34 7.08
N ALA A 139 -14.07 -2.22 5.75
CA ALA A 139 -13.24 -3.07 4.89
C ALA A 139 -11.74 -2.95 5.22
N ALA A 140 -11.25 -1.72 5.37
CA ALA A 140 -9.86 -1.44 5.76
C ALA A 140 -9.52 -2.01 7.15
N THR A 141 -10.44 -1.88 8.11
CA THR A 141 -10.28 -2.45 9.46
C THR A 141 -10.21 -3.98 9.44
N GLN A 142 -11.04 -4.64 8.62
CA GLN A 142 -11.01 -6.09 8.46
C GLN A 142 -9.70 -6.55 7.82
N SER A 143 -9.23 -5.86 6.78
CA SER A 143 -7.96 -6.13 6.11
C SER A 143 -6.77 -5.95 7.06
N TYR A 144 -6.76 -4.88 7.86
CA TYR A 144 -5.76 -4.65 8.90
C TYR A 144 -5.73 -5.79 9.93
N SER A 145 -6.90 -6.22 10.42
CA SER A 145 -7.04 -7.30 11.40
C SER A 145 -6.57 -8.65 10.84
N ALA A 146 -6.84 -8.92 9.55
CA ALA A 146 -6.35 -10.11 8.87
C ALA A 146 -4.81 -10.13 8.81
N ASN A 147 -4.17 -9.02 8.39
CA ASN A 147 -2.71 -8.88 8.37
C ASN A 147 -2.10 -9.04 9.78
N LEU A 148 -2.73 -8.49 10.81
CA LEU A 148 -2.30 -8.62 12.20
C LEU A 148 -2.37 -10.09 12.66
N THR A 149 -3.40 -10.82 12.26
CA THR A 149 -3.55 -12.25 12.57
C THR A 149 -2.43 -13.08 11.91
N ILE A 150 -2.12 -12.79 10.65
CA ILE A 150 -1.01 -13.44 9.92
C ILE A 150 0.31 -13.12 10.62
N PHE A 151 0.57 -11.86 10.96
CA PHE A 151 1.76 -11.44 11.67
C PHE A 151 1.95 -12.18 13.00
N ASN A 152 0.90 -12.27 13.82
CA ASN A 152 0.94 -12.99 15.09
C ASN A 152 1.16 -14.50 14.91
N SER A 153 0.59 -15.10 13.87
CA SER A 153 0.81 -16.51 13.52
C SER A 153 2.26 -16.78 13.14
N LEU A 154 2.85 -15.94 12.30
CA LEU A 154 4.25 -16.01 11.93
C LEU A 154 5.16 -15.83 13.15
N LYS A 155 4.89 -14.84 14.00
CA LYS A 155 5.63 -14.64 15.26
C LYS A 155 5.58 -15.87 16.17
N SER A 156 4.42 -16.52 16.29
CA SER A 156 4.26 -17.77 17.06
C SER A 156 5.12 -18.92 16.48
N ILE A 157 5.12 -19.07 15.15
CA ILE A 157 5.96 -20.06 14.47
C ILE A 157 7.45 -19.82 14.74
N ALA A 158 7.89 -18.56 14.66
CA ALA A 158 9.27 -18.18 14.96
C ALA A 158 9.68 -18.57 16.40
N ASN A 159 8.82 -18.22 17.36
CA ASN A 159 9.08 -18.55 18.75
C ASN A 159 9.17 -20.06 18.99
N LYS A 160 8.28 -20.84 18.36
CA LYS A 160 8.34 -22.31 18.43
C LYS A 160 9.62 -22.87 17.81
N ALA A 161 10.04 -22.34 16.65
CA ALA A 161 11.28 -22.76 16.00
C ALA A 161 12.52 -22.49 16.88
N LEU A 162 12.55 -21.34 17.58
CA LEU A 162 13.63 -21.00 18.50
C LEU A 162 13.66 -21.91 19.74
N THR A 163 12.51 -22.37 20.23
CA THR A 163 12.45 -23.29 21.38
C THR A 163 12.93 -24.69 21.01
N ILE A 164 12.65 -25.16 19.78
CA ILE A 164 13.14 -26.45 19.28
C ILE A 164 14.67 -26.45 19.12
N GLY A 165 15.25 -25.31 18.70
CA GLY A 165 16.71 -25.20 18.53
C GLY A 165 17.51 -25.04 19.82
N LYS A 166 16.85 -25.01 20.99
CA LYS A 166 17.50 -24.93 22.32
C LYS A 166 17.55 -26.26 23.08
N GLN A 167 17.01 -27.33 22.52
CA GLN A 167 17.14 -28.70 23.00
C GLN A 167 18.30 -29.39 22.26
#